data_9021c31bf6afde808d2a095ee5a84e13
#
_entry.id   9021c31bf6afde808d2a095ee5a84e13
#
_cell.length_a   1.000
_cell.length_b   1.000
_cell.length_c   1.000
_cell.angle_alpha   90.00
_cell.angle_beta   90.00
_cell.angle_gamma   90.00
#
_symmetry.space_group_name_H-M   'P 1'
#
loop_
_entity.id
_entity.type
_entity.pdbx_description
1 polymer ?
#
loop_
_entity_poly.entity_id
_entity_poly.type
_entity_poly.pdbx_seq_one_letter_code
_entity_poly.pdbx_strand_id
1 'polypeptide(L)'
;MTKLTDNSRIARNLGINSLNTGHQIQLLAAMFSPAFPVGAFSYSHGMEMAINAGVIRDFESSCDWIETCLIGGSGRNDAILMANSHKAVLTDLKNVKCKKVEPNTKVKEINELAFALSAGAERALESRELGANFTRIVKEVYHVDMELLSPVAYPVSAGLATQ
;
A
#
# COMPACT_ATOMS: atom_id res chain seq x y z
N MET A 1 27.76 2.80 -27.61
CA MET A 1 26.61 1.86 -27.70
C MET A 1 26.15 1.53 -26.28
N THR A 2 25.17 2.22 -25.81
CA THR A 2 24.68 2.11 -24.41
C THR A 2 23.73 0.93 -24.33
N LYS A 3 24.06 -0.10 -23.57
CA LYS A 3 23.15 -1.19 -23.24
C LYS A 3 21.98 -0.59 -22.44
N LEU A 4 20.84 -0.42 -23.09
CA LEU A 4 19.57 -0.16 -22.43
C LEU A 4 19.29 -1.35 -21.50
N THR A 5 19.10 -1.07 -20.23
CA THR A 5 18.80 -2.06 -19.20
C THR A 5 17.52 -2.82 -19.57
N ASP A 6 17.47 -4.10 -19.23
CA ASP A 6 16.41 -5.04 -19.63
C ASP A 6 15.01 -4.57 -19.27
N ASN A 7 14.87 -3.81 -18.17
CA ASN A 7 13.60 -3.23 -17.70
C ASN A 7 12.96 -2.24 -18.71
N SER A 8 13.78 -1.47 -19.45
CA SER A 8 13.26 -0.56 -20.48
C SER A 8 12.79 -1.30 -21.74
N ARG A 9 13.25 -2.55 -21.93
CA ARG A 9 12.79 -3.44 -22.99
C ARG A 9 11.47 -4.11 -22.62
N ILE A 10 11.33 -4.54 -21.36
CA ILE A 10 10.12 -5.15 -20.82
C ILE A 10 8.97 -4.12 -20.83
N ALA A 11 9.22 -2.90 -20.37
CA ALA A 11 8.24 -1.81 -20.38
C ALA A 11 7.77 -1.46 -21.81
N ARG A 12 8.68 -1.46 -22.80
CA ARG A 12 8.33 -1.24 -24.21
C ARG A 12 7.54 -2.39 -24.82
N ASN A 13 7.86 -3.64 -24.48
CA ASN A 13 7.16 -4.82 -25.00
C ASN A 13 5.75 -4.97 -24.42
N LEU A 14 5.48 -4.41 -23.24
CA LEU A 14 4.16 -4.42 -22.59
C LEU A 14 3.31 -3.19 -22.95
N GLY A 15 3.82 -2.26 -23.78
CA GLY A 15 3.10 -1.03 -24.12
C GLY A 15 2.90 -0.04 -22.96
N ILE A 16 3.65 -0.22 -21.87
CA ILE A 16 3.49 0.53 -20.62
C ILE A 16 4.05 1.96 -20.71
N ASN A 17 4.80 2.29 -21.75
CA ASN A 17 5.47 3.60 -21.90
C ASN A 17 4.53 4.81 -22.15
N SER A 18 3.22 4.60 -22.14
CA SER A 18 2.22 5.67 -22.14
C SER A 18 0.86 5.17 -21.67
N LEU A 19 0.80 4.62 -20.45
CA LEU A 19 -0.51 4.48 -19.82
C LEU A 19 -1.11 5.88 -19.75
N ASN A 20 -2.20 6.11 -20.49
CA ASN A 20 -2.94 7.35 -20.34
C ASN A 20 -3.49 7.42 -18.89
N THR A 21 -3.77 8.60 -18.41
CA THR A 21 -4.27 8.83 -17.04
C THR A 21 -5.47 7.93 -16.70
N GLY A 22 -6.33 7.63 -17.69
CA GLY A 22 -7.48 6.74 -17.51
C GLY A 22 -7.08 5.31 -17.14
N HIS A 23 -6.05 4.76 -17.78
CA HIS A 23 -5.57 3.41 -17.46
C HIS A 23 -4.90 3.34 -16.09
N GLN A 24 -4.15 4.37 -15.71
CA GLN A 24 -3.57 4.46 -14.36
C GLN A 24 -4.65 4.49 -13.27
N ILE A 25 -5.72 5.26 -13.49
CA ILE A 25 -6.87 5.31 -12.57
C ILE A 25 -7.56 3.94 -12.48
N GLN A 26 -7.72 3.23 -13.60
CA GLN A 26 -8.31 1.89 -13.60
C GLN A 26 -7.46 0.89 -12.81
N LEU A 27 -6.13 0.94 -12.95
CA LEU A 27 -5.21 0.08 -12.18
C LEU A 27 -5.31 0.39 -10.68
N LEU A 28 -5.29 1.66 -10.30
CA LEU A 28 -5.47 2.07 -8.91
C LEU A 28 -6.83 1.61 -8.37
N ALA A 29 -7.90 1.81 -9.12
CA ALA A 29 -9.24 1.38 -8.73
C ALA A 29 -9.31 -0.15 -8.53
N ALA A 30 -8.61 -0.93 -9.36
CA ALA A 30 -8.53 -2.38 -9.20
C ALA A 30 -7.73 -2.76 -7.95
N MET A 31 -6.56 -2.17 -7.72
CA MET A 31 -5.67 -2.49 -6.58
C MET A 31 -6.28 -2.10 -5.23
N PHE A 32 -7.08 -1.02 -5.19
CA PHE A 32 -7.75 -0.54 -3.98
C PHE A 32 -9.23 -0.91 -3.92
N SER A 33 -9.69 -1.79 -4.81
CA SER A 33 -11.03 -2.34 -4.78
C SER A 33 -11.21 -3.24 -3.55
N PRO A 34 -12.39 -3.23 -2.91
CA PRO A 34 -12.74 -4.23 -1.89
C PRO A 34 -12.64 -5.68 -2.38
N ALA A 35 -12.69 -5.91 -3.70
CA ALA A 35 -12.53 -7.22 -4.31
C ALA A 35 -11.06 -7.65 -4.49
N PHE A 36 -10.09 -6.78 -4.23
CA PHE A 36 -8.68 -7.14 -4.33
C PHE A 36 -8.32 -8.15 -3.24
N PRO A 37 -7.76 -9.33 -3.57
CA PRO A 37 -7.78 -10.50 -2.68
C PRO A 37 -6.65 -10.48 -1.64
N VAL A 38 -6.51 -9.40 -0.88
CA VAL A 38 -5.52 -9.27 0.20
C VAL A 38 -5.91 -9.98 1.50
N GLY A 39 -7.19 -10.36 1.65
CA GLY A 39 -7.71 -10.98 2.87
C GLY A 39 -8.32 -10.00 3.87
N ALA A 40 -8.58 -8.75 3.47
CA ALA A 40 -9.10 -7.70 4.35
C ALA A 40 -10.48 -7.99 4.96
N PHE A 41 -11.28 -8.87 4.35
CA PHE A 41 -12.59 -9.27 4.87
C PHE A 41 -12.57 -9.92 6.25
N SER A 42 -11.42 -10.41 6.70
CA SER A 42 -11.26 -11.01 8.03
C SER A 42 -11.18 -9.99 9.16
N TYR A 43 -11.13 -8.70 8.83
CA TYR A 43 -10.87 -7.63 9.79
C TYR A 43 -11.97 -6.60 9.77
N SER A 44 -12.70 -6.48 10.89
CA SER A 44 -13.82 -5.54 11.06
C SER A 44 -13.41 -4.18 11.62
N HIS A 45 -12.14 -3.99 11.98
CA HIS A 45 -11.63 -2.78 12.66
C HIS A 45 -12.43 -2.39 13.92
N GLY A 46 -12.90 -3.38 14.67
CA GLY A 46 -13.71 -3.17 15.88
C GLY A 46 -15.19 -2.89 15.63
N MET A 47 -15.65 -2.88 14.37
CA MET A 47 -17.04 -2.60 14.02
C MET A 47 -18.02 -3.61 14.65
N GLU A 48 -17.67 -4.91 14.62
CA GLU A 48 -18.50 -5.95 15.25
C GLU A 48 -18.66 -5.72 16.76
N MET A 49 -17.60 -5.35 17.45
CA MET A 49 -17.63 -5.01 18.86
C MET A 49 -18.50 -3.77 19.11
N ALA A 50 -18.38 -2.74 18.27
CA ALA A 50 -19.16 -1.52 18.37
C ALA A 50 -20.67 -1.77 18.15
N ILE A 51 -21.01 -2.68 17.23
CA ILE A 51 -22.39 -3.12 17.01
C ILE A 51 -22.90 -3.86 18.26
N ASN A 52 -22.16 -4.83 18.76
CA ASN A 52 -22.54 -5.60 19.94
C ASN A 52 -22.67 -4.74 21.20
N ALA A 53 -21.87 -3.71 21.34
CA ALA A 53 -21.93 -2.74 22.42
C ALA A 53 -23.04 -1.68 22.24
N GLY A 54 -23.76 -1.68 21.13
CA GLY A 54 -24.82 -0.71 20.83
C GLY A 54 -24.30 0.70 20.52
N VAL A 55 -23.02 0.85 20.17
CA VAL A 55 -22.44 2.10 19.68
C VAL A 55 -22.89 2.35 18.24
N ILE A 56 -22.84 1.31 17.40
CA ILE A 56 -23.38 1.33 16.05
C ILE A 56 -24.77 0.68 16.08
N ARG A 57 -25.81 1.44 15.73
CA ARG A 57 -27.22 1.01 15.83
C ARG A 57 -28.01 1.24 14.56
N ASP A 58 -27.56 2.14 13.71
CA ASP A 58 -28.25 2.63 12.53
C ASP A 58 -27.25 3.17 11.50
N PHE A 59 -27.76 3.69 10.40
CA PHE A 59 -26.93 4.24 9.32
C PHE A 59 -26.09 5.43 9.80
N GLU A 60 -26.67 6.33 10.59
CA GLU A 60 -25.99 7.56 11.05
C GLU A 60 -24.79 7.21 11.95
N SER A 61 -25.00 6.39 12.96
CA SER A 61 -23.91 5.92 13.84
C SER A 61 -22.88 5.06 13.13
N SER A 62 -23.25 4.39 12.03
CA SER A 62 -22.27 3.69 11.16
C SER A 62 -21.39 4.68 10.39
N CYS A 63 -21.98 5.76 9.87
CA CYS A 63 -21.23 6.82 9.19
C CYS A 63 -20.24 7.50 10.15
N ASP A 64 -20.69 7.85 11.36
CA ASP A 64 -19.85 8.46 12.40
C ASP A 64 -18.66 7.56 12.77
N TRP A 65 -18.90 6.25 12.89
CA TRP A 65 -17.85 5.28 13.16
C TRP A 65 -16.80 5.25 12.04
N ILE A 66 -17.26 5.15 10.78
CA ILE A 66 -16.38 5.12 9.62
C ILE A 66 -15.60 6.43 9.51
N GLU A 67 -16.25 7.57 9.67
CA GLU A 67 -15.61 8.89 9.65
C GLU A 67 -14.52 9.00 10.73
N THR A 68 -14.82 8.56 11.95
CA THR A 68 -13.85 8.53 13.05
C THR A 68 -12.62 7.66 12.69
N CYS A 69 -12.85 6.48 12.11
CA CYS A 69 -11.75 5.60 11.67
C CYS A 69 -10.90 6.24 10.56
N LEU A 70 -11.52 6.97 9.64
CA LEU A 70 -10.84 7.61 8.51
C LEU A 70 -10.09 8.88 8.91
N ILE A 71 -10.68 9.73 9.76
CA ILE A 71 -10.15 11.06 10.08
C ILE A 71 -9.22 11.01 11.29
N GLY A 72 -9.58 10.27 12.32
CA GLY A 72 -8.87 10.21 13.60
C GLY A 72 -8.15 8.90 13.88
N GLY A 73 -8.45 7.86 13.12
CA GLY A 73 -7.98 6.49 13.37
C GLY A 73 -6.87 6.01 12.42
N SER A 74 -6.81 4.69 12.27
CA SER A 74 -5.82 3.99 11.45
C SER A 74 -5.87 4.39 9.98
N GLY A 75 -7.06 4.67 9.44
CA GLY A 75 -7.22 5.07 8.04
C GLY A 75 -6.41 6.31 7.67
N ARG A 76 -6.43 7.33 8.54
CA ARG A 76 -5.60 8.53 8.37
C ARG A 76 -4.10 8.20 8.38
N ASN A 77 -3.67 7.41 9.35
CA ASN A 77 -2.26 7.03 9.47
C ASN A 77 -1.80 6.23 8.25
N ASP A 78 -2.58 5.26 7.81
CA ASP A 78 -2.30 4.45 6.62
C ASP A 78 -2.20 5.30 5.34
N ALA A 79 -3.09 6.27 5.17
CA ALA A 79 -3.02 7.21 4.03
C ALA A 79 -1.74 8.06 4.04
N ILE A 80 -1.32 8.55 5.21
CA ILE A 80 -0.08 9.32 5.38
C ILE A 80 1.15 8.45 5.09
N LEU A 81 1.19 7.23 5.63
CA LEU A 81 2.28 6.29 5.43
C LEU A 81 2.41 5.89 3.96
N MET A 82 1.28 5.57 3.31
CA MET A 82 1.22 5.27 1.88
C MET A 82 1.77 6.43 1.03
N ALA A 83 1.30 7.66 1.27
CA ALA A 83 1.73 8.83 0.54
C ALA A 83 3.23 9.12 0.73
N ASN A 84 3.77 8.91 1.94
CA ASN A 84 5.20 9.10 2.20
C ASN A 84 6.05 7.99 1.57
N SER A 85 5.59 6.75 1.56
CA SER A 85 6.27 5.64 0.89
C SER A 85 6.36 5.87 -0.61
N HIS A 86 5.27 6.30 -1.25
CA HIS A 86 5.26 6.70 -2.65
C HIS A 86 6.28 7.81 -2.95
N LYS A 87 6.27 8.90 -2.15
CA LYS A 87 7.19 10.02 -2.32
C LYS A 87 8.66 9.63 -2.12
N ALA A 88 8.93 8.74 -1.16
CA ALA A 88 10.29 8.31 -0.86
C ALA A 88 10.95 7.66 -2.08
N VAL A 89 10.23 6.83 -2.82
CA VAL A 89 10.78 6.18 -4.02
C VAL A 89 10.89 7.15 -5.20
N LEU A 90 9.91 8.02 -5.42
CA LEU A 90 9.99 9.03 -6.48
C LEU A 90 11.21 9.95 -6.32
N THR A 91 11.62 10.21 -5.09
CA THR A 91 12.80 11.04 -4.79
C THR A 91 14.08 10.30 -5.19
N ASP A 92 14.15 8.99 -4.94
CA ASP A 92 15.32 8.19 -5.31
C ASP A 92 15.45 8.00 -6.82
N LEU A 93 14.35 7.77 -7.51
CA LEU A 93 14.36 7.64 -8.98
C LEU A 93 14.93 8.91 -9.66
N LYS A 94 14.71 10.10 -9.07
CA LYS A 94 15.29 11.35 -9.55
C LYS A 94 16.78 11.50 -9.24
N ASN A 95 17.27 10.84 -8.20
CA ASN A 95 18.64 10.96 -7.72
C ASN A 95 19.59 9.86 -8.26
N VAL A 96 19.05 8.81 -8.91
CA VAL A 96 19.85 7.70 -9.44
C VAL A 96 20.56 8.12 -10.70
N LYS A 97 21.70 8.77 -10.54
CA LYS A 97 22.73 8.82 -11.60
C LYS A 97 23.71 7.66 -11.54
N CYS A 98 23.78 6.86 -10.49
CA CYS A 98 24.68 5.70 -10.40
C CYS A 98 24.40 4.77 -9.22
N LYS A 99 24.46 3.45 -9.51
CA LYS A 99 24.73 2.29 -8.64
C LYS A 99 23.58 1.76 -7.77
N LYS A 100 23.57 0.41 -7.66
CA LYS A 100 22.71 -0.45 -6.84
C LYS A 100 22.11 0.30 -5.65
N VAL A 101 20.82 0.55 -5.71
CA VAL A 101 20.08 1.16 -4.61
C VAL A 101 19.81 0.04 -3.62
N GLU A 102 20.47 0.09 -2.46
CA GLU A 102 20.01 -0.58 -1.26
C GLU A 102 18.55 -0.14 -1.01
N PRO A 103 17.67 -1.00 -0.46
CA PRO A 103 16.31 -0.60 -0.17
C PRO A 103 16.35 0.71 0.60
N ASN A 104 15.72 1.74 0.04
CA ASN A 104 15.76 3.12 0.50
C ASN A 104 15.63 3.19 2.03
N THR A 105 16.63 3.71 2.71
CA THR A 105 16.64 3.88 4.17
C THR A 105 15.34 4.54 4.65
N LYS A 106 14.81 5.51 3.89
CA LYS A 106 13.59 6.20 4.21
C LYS A 106 12.35 5.31 4.14
N VAL A 107 12.28 4.37 3.21
CA VAL A 107 11.19 3.38 3.15
C VAL A 107 11.27 2.44 4.34
N LYS A 108 12.48 2.04 4.77
CA LYS A 108 12.67 1.24 5.99
C LYS A 108 12.15 1.98 7.22
N GLU A 109 12.53 3.23 7.39
CA GLU A 109 12.06 4.08 8.50
C GLU A 109 10.54 4.23 8.51
N ILE A 110 9.91 4.44 7.34
CA ILE A 110 8.46 4.52 7.21
C ILE A 110 7.81 3.18 7.56
N ASN A 111 8.40 2.07 7.16
CA ASN A 111 7.90 0.73 7.47
C ASN A 111 7.98 0.42 8.98
N GLU A 112 9.08 0.76 9.63
CA GLU A 112 9.24 0.64 11.08
C GLU A 112 8.22 1.51 11.81
N LEU A 113 8.02 2.74 11.35
CA LEU A 113 7.00 3.64 11.89
C LEU A 113 5.59 3.09 11.72
N ALA A 114 5.28 2.45 10.57
CA ALA A 114 3.98 1.84 10.33
C ALA A 114 3.65 0.75 11.36
N PHE A 115 4.61 -0.09 11.70
CA PHE A 115 4.43 -1.10 12.75
C PHE A 115 4.40 -0.49 14.16
N ALA A 116 5.19 0.54 14.42
CA ALA A 116 5.19 1.23 15.71
C ALA A 116 3.88 1.99 15.99
N LEU A 117 3.20 2.46 14.94
CA LEU A 117 1.89 3.12 15.06
C LEU A 117 0.72 2.13 15.16
N SER A 118 0.98 0.82 15.07
CA SER A 118 -0.08 -0.18 15.26
C SER A 118 -0.56 -0.16 16.70
N ALA A 119 -1.88 -0.02 16.89
CA ALA A 119 -2.50 0.11 18.21
C ALA A 119 -2.42 -1.16 19.08
N GLY A 120 -1.98 -2.29 18.52
CA GLY A 120 -1.83 -3.57 19.20
C GLY A 120 -1.26 -4.64 18.28
N ALA A 121 -1.03 -5.82 18.86
CA ALA A 121 -0.44 -6.96 18.16
C ALA A 121 -1.31 -7.44 16.98
N GLU A 122 -2.63 -7.44 17.15
CA GLU A 122 -3.58 -7.84 16.09
C GLU A 122 -3.50 -6.88 14.90
N ARG A 123 -3.45 -5.56 15.13
CA ARG A 123 -3.32 -4.58 14.06
C ARG A 123 -1.98 -4.67 13.34
N ALA A 124 -0.91 -4.94 14.08
CA ALA A 124 0.42 -5.18 13.49
C ALA A 124 0.44 -6.45 12.63
N LEU A 125 -0.20 -7.53 13.11
CA LEU A 125 -0.35 -8.78 12.37
C LEU A 125 -1.17 -8.57 11.10
N GLU A 126 -2.33 -7.94 11.21
CA GLU A 126 -3.18 -7.57 10.06
C GLU A 126 -2.37 -6.82 8.99
N SER A 127 -1.70 -5.73 9.37
CA SER A 127 -0.93 -4.91 8.44
C SER A 127 0.19 -5.71 7.75
N ARG A 128 0.80 -6.67 8.46
CA ARG A 128 1.81 -7.59 7.93
C ARG A 128 1.24 -8.56 6.91
N GLU A 129 0.14 -9.22 7.25
CA GLU A 129 -0.50 -10.21 6.38
C GLU A 129 -1.07 -9.56 5.12
N LEU A 130 -1.76 -8.43 5.26
CA LEU A 130 -2.27 -7.68 4.12
C LEU A 130 -1.13 -7.16 3.24
N GLY A 131 -0.05 -6.66 3.83
CA GLY A 131 1.12 -6.19 3.12
C GLY A 131 1.81 -7.29 2.32
N ALA A 132 2.01 -8.46 2.93
CA ALA A 132 2.58 -9.62 2.26
C ALA A 132 1.72 -10.12 1.09
N ASN A 133 0.40 -10.26 1.31
CA ASN A 133 -0.54 -10.70 0.28
C ASN A 133 -0.61 -9.69 -0.89
N PHE A 134 -0.71 -8.40 -0.57
CA PHE A 134 -0.74 -7.34 -1.58
C PHE A 134 0.52 -7.36 -2.45
N THR A 135 1.69 -7.40 -1.81
CA THR A 135 2.98 -7.48 -2.51
C THR A 135 3.06 -8.68 -3.44
N ARG A 136 2.68 -9.87 -2.94
CA ARG A 136 2.68 -11.09 -3.72
C ARG A 136 1.80 -10.96 -4.96
N ILE A 137 0.57 -10.46 -4.81
CA ILE A 137 -0.39 -10.32 -5.92
C ILE A 137 0.11 -9.29 -6.93
N VAL A 138 0.59 -8.14 -6.48
CA VAL A 138 1.12 -7.09 -7.36
C VAL A 138 2.32 -7.62 -8.16
N LYS A 139 3.22 -8.36 -7.52
CA LYS A 139 4.35 -8.98 -8.20
C LYS A 139 3.93 -10.03 -9.22
N GLU A 140 3.01 -10.93 -8.85
CA GLU A 140 2.58 -12.04 -9.71
C GLU A 140 1.70 -11.59 -10.88
N VAL A 141 0.79 -10.65 -10.65
CA VAL A 141 -0.23 -10.25 -11.62
C VAL A 141 0.22 -9.06 -12.47
N TYR A 142 0.82 -8.06 -11.83
CA TYR A 142 1.22 -6.82 -12.51
C TYR A 142 2.70 -6.78 -12.88
N HIS A 143 3.47 -7.83 -12.51
CA HIS A 143 4.90 -7.96 -12.78
C HIS A 143 5.73 -6.76 -12.30
N VAL A 144 5.26 -6.10 -11.24
CA VAL A 144 5.99 -5.02 -10.58
C VAL A 144 7.02 -5.65 -9.65
N ASP A 145 8.29 -5.45 -9.96
CA ASP A 145 9.37 -5.93 -9.09
C ASP A 145 9.53 -4.97 -7.91
N MET A 146 8.89 -5.35 -6.83
CA MET A 146 9.03 -4.66 -5.55
C MET A 146 10.07 -5.41 -4.73
N GLU A 147 11.33 -4.97 -4.75
CA GLU A 147 12.32 -5.40 -3.74
C GLU A 147 11.91 -4.86 -2.39
N LEU A 148 11.15 -5.65 -1.66
CA LEU A 148 10.55 -5.20 -0.42
C LEU A 148 11.21 -5.75 0.81
N LEU A 149 11.11 -4.91 1.84
CA LEU A 149 11.31 -5.28 3.22
C LEU A 149 10.42 -6.47 3.57
N SER A 150 10.95 -7.41 4.34
CA SER A 150 10.15 -8.49 4.92
C SER A 150 10.35 -8.46 6.43
N PRO A 151 9.30 -8.18 7.21
CA PRO A 151 7.91 -7.91 6.82
C PRO A 151 7.71 -6.48 6.29
N VAL A 152 6.68 -6.31 5.45
CA VAL A 152 6.23 -5.01 4.95
C VAL A 152 4.83 -4.70 5.46
N ALA A 153 4.61 -3.48 5.94
CA ALA A 153 3.29 -3.02 6.35
C ALA A 153 2.41 -2.70 5.12
N TYR A 154 1.12 -2.99 5.20
CA TYR A 154 0.19 -2.80 4.09
C TYR A 154 0.22 -1.39 3.48
N PRO A 155 0.15 -0.28 4.25
CA PRO A 155 0.19 1.05 3.65
C PRO A 155 1.51 1.35 2.94
N VAL A 156 2.61 0.75 3.40
CA VAL A 156 3.93 0.90 2.75
C VAL A 156 3.95 0.16 1.42
N SER A 157 3.53 -1.11 1.39
CA SER A 157 3.46 -1.89 0.15
C SER A 157 2.52 -1.23 -0.88
N ALA A 158 1.39 -0.69 -0.44
CA ALA A 158 0.45 0.05 -1.28
C ALA A 158 1.10 1.31 -1.89
N GLY A 159 1.83 2.09 -1.09
CA GLY A 159 2.55 3.27 -1.57
C GLY A 159 3.65 2.96 -2.59
N LEU A 160 4.33 1.83 -2.42
CA LEU A 160 5.36 1.36 -3.34
C LEU A 160 4.78 0.88 -4.68
N ALA A 161 3.60 0.31 -4.70
CA ALA A 161 2.95 -0.19 -5.92
C ALA A 161 2.38 0.91 -6.81
N THR A 162 2.23 2.13 -6.32
CA THR A 162 1.59 3.27 -7.04
C THR A 162 2.58 4.13 -7.85
N GLN A 163 3.73 3.60 -8.23
CA GLN A 163 4.80 4.31 -8.95
C GLN A 163 4.66 4.27 -10.47
#